data_67a9014ef623502b86e208f4e82cf78a
#
_entry.id   67a9014ef623502b86e208f4e82cf78a
#
_cell.length_a   1.000
_cell.length_b   1.000
_cell.length_c   1.000
_cell.angle_alpha   90.00
_cell.angle_beta   90.00
_cell.angle_gamma   90.00
#
_symmetry.space_group_name_H-M   'P 1'
#
loop_
_entity.id
_entity.type
_entity.pdbx_description
1 polymer ?
#
loop_
_entity_poly.entity_id
_entity_poly.type
_entity_poly.pdbx_seq_one_letter_code
_entity_poly.pdbx_strand_id
1 'polypeptide(L)'
;NSIRAYASLACIAIQSNQNDMFGGQSINAFDYAMADGVKKSFRKAILEEAWKALLYHIGHGYFTHEAFKKALRAELDFAVCVYAEKQDDARAERARAELMRALNIVYSAAFDTPAEQELEADVRTIYQLACESVEEETHQAMEALIHNFNTLHSRAGAQVPFSSINYGLDT
;
A
#
# COMPACT_ATOMS: atom_id res chain seq x y z
N ASN A 1 3.87 3.69 -8.14
CA ASN A 1 4.56 2.46 -7.71
C ASN A 1 3.78 1.87 -6.54
N SER A 2 3.39 0.61 -6.63
CA SER A 2 2.64 -0.15 -5.64
C SER A 2 3.38 -1.45 -5.35
N ILE A 3 2.88 -2.26 -4.42
CA ILE A 3 3.42 -3.60 -4.12
C ILE A 3 3.48 -4.48 -5.37
N ARG A 4 2.50 -4.37 -6.28
CA ARG A 4 2.51 -5.10 -7.57
C ARG A 4 3.74 -4.76 -8.43
N ALA A 5 4.14 -3.49 -8.48
CA ALA A 5 5.32 -3.09 -9.22
C ALA A 5 6.61 -3.67 -8.61
N TYR A 6 6.69 -3.70 -7.28
CA TYR A 6 7.83 -4.32 -6.58
C TYR A 6 7.90 -5.83 -6.83
N ALA A 7 6.78 -6.54 -6.77
CA ALA A 7 6.71 -7.96 -7.08
C ALA A 7 7.10 -8.25 -8.54
N SER A 8 6.63 -7.43 -9.48
CA SER A 8 7.01 -7.55 -10.90
C SER A 8 8.50 -7.31 -11.13
N LEU A 9 9.09 -6.31 -10.46
CA LEU A 9 10.53 -6.04 -10.56
C LEU A 9 11.36 -7.19 -9.98
N ALA A 10 10.93 -7.79 -8.88
CA ALA A 10 11.59 -8.98 -8.32
C ALA A 10 11.57 -10.15 -9.31
N CYS A 11 10.45 -10.37 -9.99
CA CYS A 11 10.32 -11.39 -11.01
C CYS A 11 11.27 -11.13 -12.21
N ILE A 12 11.31 -9.90 -12.71
CA ILE A 12 12.18 -9.49 -13.81
C ILE A 12 13.66 -9.67 -13.44
N ALA A 13 14.03 -9.31 -12.21
CA ALA A 13 15.39 -9.44 -11.73
C ALA A 13 15.85 -10.91 -11.71
N ILE A 14 15.02 -11.82 -11.21
CA ILE A 14 15.34 -13.26 -11.24
C ILE A 14 15.44 -13.77 -12.66
N GLN A 15 14.53 -13.39 -13.54
CA GLN A 15 14.57 -13.84 -14.94
C GLN A 15 15.78 -13.31 -15.71
N SER A 16 16.12 -12.04 -15.50
CA SER A 16 17.31 -11.45 -16.11
C SER A 16 18.58 -12.18 -15.67
N ASN A 17 18.72 -12.40 -14.37
CA ASN A 17 19.86 -13.10 -13.80
C ASN A 17 19.98 -14.55 -14.32
N GLN A 18 18.86 -15.23 -14.53
CA GLN A 18 18.85 -16.61 -15.02
C GLN A 18 19.42 -16.73 -16.44
N ASN A 19 19.34 -15.68 -17.25
CA ASN A 19 19.93 -15.69 -18.59
C ASN A 19 21.46 -15.66 -18.57
N ASP A 20 22.02 -15.05 -17.53
CA ASP A 20 23.46 -14.82 -17.42
C ASP A 20 24.16 -15.83 -16.51
N MET A 21 23.43 -16.46 -15.59
CA MET A 21 23.98 -17.36 -14.57
C MET A 21 23.33 -18.75 -14.59
N PHE A 22 24.16 -19.77 -14.37
CA PHE A 22 23.70 -21.15 -14.19
C PHE A 22 23.46 -21.41 -12.70
N GLY A 23 22.31 -21.99 -12.35
CA GLY A 23 21.99 -22.44 -11.01
C GLY A 23 20.75 -21.78 -10.40
N GLY A 24 20.53 -22.03 -9.11
CA GLY A 24 19.41 -21.46 -8.37
C GLY A 24 19.58 -19.97 -8.10
N GLN A 25 18.48 -19.27 -8.13
CA GLN A 25 18.41 -17.83 -7.83
C GLN A 25 17.76 -17.63 -6.46
N SER A 26 18.23 -16.66 -5.69
CA SER A 26 17.67 -16.33 -4.38
C SER A 26 17.48 -14.82 -4.21
N ILE A 27 16.35 -14.44 -3.64
CA ILE A 27 16.12 -13.07 -3.14
C ILE A 27 16.22 -13.12 -1.63
N ASN A 28 17.26 -12.49 -1.09
CA ASN A 28 17.45 -12.36 0.34
C ASN A 28 16.63 -11.19 0.89
N ALA A 29 16.09 -11.34 2.11
CA ALA A 29 15.29 -10.31 2.78
C ALA A 29 14.14 -9.77 1.88
N PHE A 30 13.39 -10.69 1.27
CA PHE A 30 12.32 -10.38 0.32
C PHE A 30 11.24 -9.51 0.94
N ASP A 31 10.83 -9.80 2.16
CA ASP A 31 9.89 -9.03 2.96
C ASP A 31 10.34 -7.56 3.11
N TYR A 32 11.62 -7.35 3.39
CA TYR A 32 12.20 -6.01 3.51
C TYR A 32 12.15 -5.24 2.18
N ALA A 33 12.45 -5.93 1.08
CA ALA A 33 12.37 -5.35 -0.26
C ALA A 33 10.92 -4.99 -0.63
N MET A 34 9.93 -5.79 -0.19
CA MET A 34 8.51 -5.54 -0.47
C MET A 34 7.88 -4.49 0.45
N ALA A 35 8.43 -4.26 1.64
CA ALA A 35 7.88 -3.33 2.64
C ALA A 35 7.64 -1.91 2.09
N ASP A 36 8.54 -1.39 1.26
CA ASP A 36 8.35 -0.10 0.61
C ASP A 36 7.20 -0.09 -0.41
N GLY A 37 6.95 -1.22 -1.05
CA GLY A 37 5.80 -1.42 -1.92
C GLY A 37 4.49 -1.34 -1.14
N VAL A 38 4.42 -2.03 0.00
CA VAL A 38 3.27 -2.00 0.93
C VAL A 38 3.02 -0.58 1.43
N LYS A 39 4.06 0.14 1.89
CA LYS A 39 3.94 1.54 2.34
C LYS A 39 3.37 2.44 1.24
N LYS A 40 3.81 2.27 -0.01
CA LYS A 40 3.33 3.07 -1.14
C LYS A 40 1.89 2.72 -1.51
N SER A 41 1.51 1.45 -1.46
CA SER A 41 0.13 1.00 -1.65
C SER A 41 -0.78 1.59 -0.57
N PHE A 42 -0.36 1.54 0.70
CA PHE A 42 -1.12 2.12 1.81
C PHE A 42 -1.34 3.63 1.65
N ARG A 43 -0.28 4.39 1.32
CA ARG A 43 -0.40 5.83 1.05
C ARG A 43 -1.40 6.16 -0.06
N LYS A 44 -1.49 5.32 -1.07
CA LYS A 44 -2.46 5.46 -2.13
C LYS A 44 -3.86 5.13 -1.61
N ALA A 45 -4.03 4.01 -0.93
CA ALA A 45 -5.31 3.53 -0.43
C ALA A 45 -5.93 4.53 0.54
N ILE A 46 -5.18 5.06 1.51
CA ILE A 46 -5.69 6.03 2.48
C ILE A 46 -6.24 7.30 1.81
N LEU A 47 -5.57 7.79 0.77
CA LEU A 47 -6.03 8.97 0.03
C LEU A 47 -7.29 8.69 -0.81
N GLU A 48 -7.42 7.49 -1.36
CA GLU A 48 -8.60 7.07 -2.12
C GLU A 48 -9.80 6.85 -1.20
N GLU A 49 -9.63 6.18 -0.07
CA GLU A 49 -10.74 5.94 0.87
C GLU A 49 -11.20 7.26 1.53
N ALA A 50 -10.27 8.16 1.86
CA ALA A 50 -10.61 9.49 2.35
C ALA A 50 -11.40 10.31 1.30
N TRP A 51 -11.05 10.19 0.03
CA TRP A 51 -11.83 10.81 -1.05
C TRP A 51 -13.25 10.26 -1.16
N LYS A 52 -13.41 8.94 -1.05
CA LYS A 52 -14.75 8.31 -1.09
C LYS A 52 -15.61 8.76 0.09
N ALA A 53 -15.04 8.84 1.29
CA ALA A 53 -15.74 9.35 2.46
C ALA A 53 -16.17 10.83 2.28
N LEU A 54 -15.28 11.67 1.74
CA LEU A 54 -15.60 13.06 1.43
C LEU A 54 -16.80 13.17 0.48
N LEU A 55 -16.80 12.38 -0.60
CA LEU A 55 -17.91 12.38 -1.57
C LEU A 55 -19.25 11.96 -0.95
N TYR A 56 -19.22 11.05 0.00
CA TYR A 56 -20.41 10.61 0.71
C TYR A 56 -21.04 11.76 1.53
N HIS A 57 -20.23 12.57 2.22
CA HIS A 57 -20.72 13.65 3.09
C HIS A 57 -21.09 14.92 2.35
N ILE A 58 -20.35 15.30 1.33
CA ILE A 58 -20.42 16.65 0.75
C ILE A 58 -20.88 16.63 -0.70
N GLY A 59 -20.84 15.47 -1.34
CA GLY A 59 -21.14 15.36 -2.77
C GLY A 59 -20.07 15.98 -3.66
N HIS A 60 -20.39 16.08 -4.94
CA HIS A 60 -19.49 16.67 -5.94
C HIS A 60 -19.59 18.21 -5.93
N GLY A 61 -18.47 18.90 -5.90
CA GLY A 61 -18.45 20.34 -6.17
C GLY A 61 -17.46 21.18 -5.37
N TYR A 62 -16.97 20.73 -4.22
CA TYR A 62 -16.04 21.50 -3.39
C TYR A 62 -14.58 21.27 -3.72
N PHE A 63 -14.22 20.02 -4.06
CA PHE A 63 -12.89 19.65 -4.50
C PHE A 63 -12.94 18.82 -5.77
N THR A 64 -11.92 18.94 -6.61
CA THR A 64 -11.60 17.88 -7.55
C THR A 64 -10.82 16.78 -6.83
N HIS A 65 -10.92 15.54 -7.31
CA HIS A 65 -10.20 14.40 -6.76
C HIS A 65 -8.70 14.68 -6.53
N GLU A 66 -8.04 15.27 -7.52
CA GLU A 66 -6.61 15.58 -7.44
C GLU A 66 -6.30 16.71 -6.45
N ALA A 67 -7.16 17.74 -6.36
CA ALA A 67 -6.97 18.83 -5.41
C ALA A 67 -7.10 18.36 -3.97
N PHE A 68 -8.12 17.54 -3.68
CA PHE A 68 -8.29 16.95 -2.36
C PHE A 68 -7.11 16.06 -1.95
N LYS A 69 -6.72 15.14 -2.84
CA LYS A 69 -5.58 14.24 -2.56
C LYS A 69 -4.28 15.00 -2.36
N LYS A 70 -4.08 16.08 -3.10
CA LYS A 70 -2.92 16.95 -2.93
C LYS A 70 -2.94 17.66 -1.59
N ALA A 71 -4.09 18.22 -1.18
CA ALA A 71 -4.27 18.88 0.11
C ALA A 71 -4.05 17.90 1.27
N LEU A 72 -4.74 16.75 1.25
CA LEU A 72 -4.58 15.74 2.29
C LEU A 72 -3.16 15.17 2.36
N ARG A 73 -2.51 14.97 1.23
CA ARG A 73 -1.11 14.51 1.17
C ARG A 73 -0.13 15.54 1.77
N ALA A 74 -0.43 16.83 1.66
CA ALA A 74 0.41 17.87 2.23
C ALA A 74 0.31 17.92 3.77
N GLU A 75 -0.85 17.56 4.32
CA GLU A 75 -1.11 17.58 5.75
C GLU A 75 -0.74 16.26 6.47
N LEU A 76 -0.81 15.11 5.78
CA LEU A 76 -0.58 13.79 6.36
C LEU A 76 0.91 13.50 6.57
N ASP A 77 1.29 13.25 7.83
CA ASP A 77 2.61 12.67 8.13
C ASP A 77 2.59 11.17 7.91
N PHE A 78 3.14 10.72 6.78
CA PHE A 78 3.29 9.32 6.43
C PHE A 78 4.39 8.57 7.19
N ALA A 79 5.07 9.20 8.14
CA ALA A 79 5.90 8.49 9.10
C ALA A 79 5.07 7.99 10.29
N VAL A 80 3.95 8.66 10.56
CA VAL A 80 3.00 8.33 11.63
C VAL A 80 1.79 7.57 11.09
N CYS A 81 1.19 8.05 10.00
CA CYS A 81 0.07 7.37 9.33
C CYS A 81 0.60 6.21 8.47
N VAL A 82 0.79 5.06 9.11
CA VAL A 82 1.35 3.84 8.52
C VAL A 82 0.36 2.68 8.58
N TYR A 83 0.56 1.71 7.70
CA TYR A 83 -0.14 0.43 7.78
C TYR A 83 0.21 -0.30 9.07
N ALA A 84 -0.80 -0.86 9.73
CA ALA A 84 -0.67 -1.77 10.85
C ALA A 84 -1.51 -3.01 10.60
N GLU A 85 -0.91 -4.19 10.74
CA GLU A 85 -1.58 -5.48 10.56
C GLU A 85 -2.72 -5.67 11.56
N LYS A 86 -2.50 -5.23 12.80
CA LYS A 86 -3.51 -5.29 13.86
C LYS A 86 -4.16 -3.94 14.06
N GLN A 87 -5.49 -3.89 13.95
CA GLN A 87 -6.26 -2.65 14.04
C GLN A 87 -6.34 -2.08 15.47
N ASP A 88 -6.06 -2.88 16.48
CA ASP A 88 -6.00 -2.53 17.91
C ASP A 88 -4.58 -2.19 18.40
N ASP A 89 -3.58 -2.22 17.52
CA ASP A 89 -2.20 -1.84 17.84
C ASP A 89 -2.10 -0.32 18.09
N ALA A 90 -1.22 0.07 18.99
CA ALA A 90 -0.84 1.46 19.25
C ALA A 90 -0.34 2.22 17.99
N ARG A 91 0.14 1.51 16.98
CA ARG A 91 0.47 2.10 15.67
C ARG A 91 -0.78 2.50 14.90
N ALA A 92 -1.81 1.64 14.89
CA ALA A 92 -3.07 1.93 14.24
C ALA A 92 -3.77 3.12 14.91
N GLU A 93 -3.73 3.20 16.25
CA GLU A 93 -4.28 4.35 16.99
C GLU A 93 -3.59 5.67 16.62
N ARG A 94 -2.26 5.67 16.59
CA ARG A 94 -1.50 6.85 16.17
C ARG A 94 -1.76 7.24 14.72
N ALA A 95 -1.86 6.26 13.84
CA ALA A 95 -2.16 6.50 12.43
C ALA A 95 -3.57 7.10 12.25
N ARG A 96 -4.58 6.62 12.99
CA ARG A 96 -5.93 7.18 12.98
C ARG A 96 -5.96 8.60 13.56
N ALA A 97 -5.25 8.85 14.66
CA ALA A 97 -5.15 10.18 15.24
C ALA A 97 -4.52 11.19 14.26
N GLU A 98 -3.49 10.79 13.55
CA GLU A 98 -2.85 11.62 12.53
C GLU A 98 -3.79 11.86 11.33
N LEU A 99 -4.50 10.83 10.88
CA LEU A 99 -5.50 10.97 9.80
C LEU A 99 -6.63 11.92 10.23
N MET A 100 -7.10 11.80 11.46
CA MET A 100 -8.12 12.71 12.04
C MET A 100 -7.65 14.17 12.01
N ARG A 101 -6.42 14.42 12.45
CA ARG A 101 -5.81 15.75 12.43
C ARG A 101 -5.75 16.33 11.02
N ALA A 102 -5.24 15.54 10.08
CA ALA A 102 -5.06 15.97 8.70
C ALA A 102 -6.42 16.24 8.00
N LEU A 103 -7.39 15.37 8.17
CA LEU A 103 -8.75 15.54 7.63
C LEU A 103 -9.44 16.76 8.20
N ASN A 104 -9.32 16.99 9.52
CA ASN A 104 -9.90 18.16 10.16
C ASN A 104 -9.36 19.47 9.56
N ILE A 105 -8.05 19.56 9.31
CA ILE A 105 -7.44 20.72 8.66
C ILE A 105 -7.99 20.92 7.24
N VAL A 106 -8.03 19.84 6.45
CA VAL A 106 -8.50 19.91 5.04
C VAL A 106 -9.99 20.28 4.99
N TYR A 107 -10.80 19.73 5.88
CA TYR A 107 -12.24 20.01 5.93
C TYR A 107 -12.51 21.43 6.38
N SER A 108 -11.86 21.89 7.45
CA SER A 108 -12.04 23.27 7.96
C SER A 108 -11.66 24.35 6.94
N ALA A 109 -10.79 24.04 6.00
CA ALA A 109 -10.38 24.96 4.96
C ALA A 109 -11.41 25.13 3.83
N ALA A 110 -12.37 24.20 3.71
CA ALA A 110 -13.27 24.13 2.56
C ALA A 110 -14.75 24.24 2.93
N PHE A 111 -15.17 23.83 4.13
CA PHE A 111 -16.57 23.77 4.58
C PHE A 111 -16.68 23.64 6.10
N ASP A 112 -17.92 23.66 6.61
CA ASP A 112 -18.16 23.39 8.03
C ASP A 112 -17.68 21.97 8.40
N THR A 113 -16.83 21.90 9.40
CA THR A 113 -16.26 20.64 9.84
C THR A 113 -17.37 19.73 10.36
N PRO A 114 -17.43 18.45 9.95
CA PRO A 114 -18.35 17.48 10.52
C PRO A 114 -18.26 17.41 12.05
N ALA A 115 -19.31 16.97 12.72
CA ALA A 115 -19.23 16.70 14.14
C ALA A 115 -18.08 15.73 14.46
N GLU A 116 -17.38 15.97 15.56
CA GLU A 116 -16.18 15.19 15.93
C GLU A 116 -16.43 13.66 15.91
N GLN A 117 -17.61 13.24 16.38
CA GLN A 117 -18.02 11.83 16.39
C GLN A 117 -18.18 11.23 14.97
N GLU A 118 -18.69 12.03 14.04
CA GLU A 118 -18.82 11.59 12.62
C GLU A 118 -17.45 11.46 11.98
N LEU A 119 -16.59 12.44 12.18
CA LEU A 119 -15.22 12.40 11.67
C LEU A 119 -14.42 11.23 12.27
N GLU A 120 -14.62 10.90 13.55
CA GLU A 120 -13.98 9.75 14.17
C GLU A 120 -14.45 8.43 13.56
N ALA A 121 -15.74 8.29 13.27
CA ALA A 121 -16.29 7.11 12.61
C ALA A 121 -15.75 6.96 11.18
N ASP A 122 -15.65 8.07 10.44
CA ASP A 122 -15.06 8.09 9.11
C ASP A 122 -13.59 7.67 9.14
N VAL A 123 -12.81 8.23 10.04
CA VAL A 123 -11.38 7.90 10.18
C VAL A 123 -11.17 6.41 10.43
N ARG A 124 -11.98 5.81 11.30
CA ARG A 124 -11.92 4.36 11.53
C ARG A 124 -12.21 3.57 10.26
N THR A 125 -13.28 3.94 9.57
CA THR A 125 -13.69 3.27 8.32
C THR A 125 -12.66 3.45 7.22
N ILE A 126 -12.17 4.67 6.99
CA ILE A 126 -11.14 4.98 6.00
C ILE A 126 -9.88 4.17 6.25
N TYR A 127 -9.43 4.16 7.51
CA TYR A 127 -8.21 3.44 7.87
C TYR A 127 -8.36 1.93 7.70
N GLN A 128 -9.48 1.36 8.14
CA GLN A 128 -9.78 -0.06 7.99
C GLN A 128 -9.82 -0.47 6.52
N LEU A 129 -10.59 0.24 5.69
CA LEU A 129 -10.70 -0.06 4.26
C LEU A 129 -9.37 0.10 3.52
N ALA A 130 -8.56 1.07 3.92
CA ALA A 130 -7.22 1.22 3.36
C ALA A 130 -6.30 0.04 3.72
N CYS A 131 -6.35 -0.47 4.94
CA CYS A 131 -5.61 -1.66 5.35
C CYS A 131 -6.08 -2.90 4.58
N GLU A 132 -7.38 -3.15 4.52
CA GLU A 132 -7.96 -4.28 3.77
C GLU A 132 -7.57 -4.23 2.27
N SER A 133 -7.63 -3.05 1.67
CA SER A 133 -7.21 -2.85 0.27
C SER A 133 -5.74 -3.19 0.04
N VAL A 134 -4.86 -2.85 0.98
CA VAL A 134 -3.43 -3.16 0.89
C VAL A 134 -3.16 -4.65 1.10
N GLU A 135 -3.86 -5.29 2.01
CA GLU A 135 -3.77 -6.74 2.24
C GLU A 135 -4.16 -7.51 0.98
N GLU A 136 -5.29 -7.14 0.38
CA GLU A 136 -5.75 -7.76 -0.86
C GLU A 136 -4.76 -7.49 -2.02
N GLU A 137 -4.28 -6.26 -2.19
CA GLU A 137 -3.31 -5.92 -3.23
C GLU A 137 -2.00 -6.69 -3.04
N THR A 138 -1.57 -6.88 -1.79
CA THR A 138 -0.37 -7.64 -1.45
C THR A 138 -0.54 -9.11 -1.76
N HIS A 139 -1.68 -9.70 -1.37
CA HIS A 139 -2.00 -11.09 -1.68
C HIS A 139 -2.00 -11.34 -3.19
N GLN A 140 -2.70 -10.52 -3.96
CA GLN A 140 -2.74 -10.60 -5.42
C GLN A 140 -1.35 -10.41 -6.07
N ALA A 141 -0.51 -9.54 -5.50
CA ALA A 141 0.85 -9.34 -5.98
C ALA A 141 1.73 -10.59 -5.77
N MET A 142 1.56 -11.27 -4.63
CA MET A 142 2.29 -12.51 -4.32
C MET A 142 1.79 -13.67 -5.17
N GLU A 143 0.49 -13.81 -5.38
CA GLU A 143 -0.06 -14.81 -6.31
C GLU A 143 0.48 -14.61 -7.73
N ALA A 144 0.49 -13.37 -8.22
CA ALA A 144 1.04 -13.05 -9.54
C ALA A 144 2.54 -13.34 -9.62
N LEU A 145 3.31 -13.09 -8.56
CA LEU A 145 4.73 -13.40 -8.48
C LEU A 145 4.96 -14.91 -8.62
N ILE A 146 4.24 -15.72 -7.84
CA ILE A 146 4.34 -17.18 -7.88
C ILE A 146 3.92 -17.72 -9.26
N HIS A 147 2.82 -17.19 -9.80
CA HIS A 147 2.37 -17.57 -11.15
C HIS A 147 3.43 -17.26 -12.21
N ASN A 148 4.03 -16.09 -12.14
CA ASN A 148 5.09 -15.70 -13.06
C ASN A 148 6.33 -16.62 -12.96
N PHE A 149 6.74 -16.99 -11.75
CA PHE A 149 7.85 -17.93 -11.57
C PHE A 149 7.56 -19.32 -12.16
N ASN A 150 6.30 -19.74 -12.13
CA ASN A 150 5.89 -21.04 -12.66
C ASN A 150 5.66 -21.04 -14.19
N THR A 151 5.39 -19.90 -14.79
CA THR A 151 4.95 -19.81 -16.20
C THR A 151 5.96 -19.13 -17.12
N LEU A 152 6.82 -18.27 -16.59
CA LEU A 152 7.77 -17.53 -17.41
C LEU A 152 9.04 -18.36 -17.65
N HIS A 153 9.20 -18.80 -18.88
CA HIS A 153 10.38 -19.51 -19.35
C HIS A 153 11.40 -18.52 -19.90
N SER A 154 12.53 -18.38 -19.22
CA SER A 154 13.58 -17.43 -19.62
C SER A 154 14.63 -18.00 -20.56
N ARG A 155 14.64 -19.32 -20.79
CA ARG A 155 15.63 -20.01 -21.63
C ARG A 155 15.00 -20.83 -22.72
N ALA A 156 15.75 -20.98 -23.83
CA ALA A 156 15.48 -22.00 -24.87
C ALA A 156 15.51 -23.38 -24.20
N GLY A 157 14.38 -24.12 -24.23
CA GLY A 157 14.22 -25.42 -23.59
C GLY A 157 13.21 -25.42 -22.44
N ALA A 158 12.46 -24.31 -22.21
CA ALA A 158 11.33 -24.21 -21.27
C ALA A 158 11.70 -24.56 -19.82
N GLN A 159 12.89 -24.18 -19.37
CA GLN A 159 13.28 -24.39 -17.97
C GLN A 159 12.72 -23.28 -17.08
N VAL A 160 11.96 -23.68 -16.06
CA VAL A 160 11.49 -22.80 -14.98
C VAL A 160 12.67 -22.48 -14.06
N PRO A 161 12.81 -21.23 -13.58
CA PRO A 161 13.88 -20.87 -12.67
C PRO A 161 13.76 -21.61 -11.32
N PHE A 162 14.84 -22.24 -10.90
CA PHE A 162 14.96 -22.66 -9.50
C PHE A 162 15.18 -21.41 -8.65
N SER A 163 14.13 -20.97 -7.98
CA SER A 163 14.17 -19.75 -7.18
C SER A 163 13.78 -20.01 -5.75
N SER A 164 14.44 -19.33 -4.83
CA SER A 164 14.08 -19.29 -3.41
C SER A 164 13.88 -17.84 -2.97
N ILE A 165 12.98 -17.67 -2.00
CA ILE A 165 12.70 -16.40 -1.36
C ILE A 165 13.05 -16.57 0.11
N ASN A 166 13.99 -15.76 0.59
CA ASN A 166 14.34 -15.75 2.00
C ASN A 166 13.68 -14.55 2.69
N TYR A 167 13.01 -14.82 3.78
CA TYR A 167 12.46 -13.80 4.66
C TYR A 167 13.57 -13.27 5.58
N GLY A 168 13.42 -12.00 6.01
CA GLY A 168 14.40 -11.32 6.84
C GLY A 168 14.78 -12.10 8.07
N LEU A 169 16.05 -11.97 8.44
CA LEU A 169 16.54 -12.52 9.69
C LEU A 169 16.01 -11.67 10.84
N ASP A 170 15.43 -12.32 11.83
CA ASP A 170 15.19 -11.70 13.13
C ASP A 170 16.55 -11.30 13.72
N THR A 171 16.85 -10.01 13.75
CA THR A 171 18.01 -9.44 14.42
C THR A 171 17.58 -8.77 15.71
#